data_2d76741e977aa6b85c9669c81bcc0799
#
_entry.id   2d76741e977aa6b85c9669c81bcc0799
#
_cell.length_a   1.000
_cell.length_b   1.000
_cell.length_c   1.000
_cell.angle_alpha   90.00
_cell.angle_beta   90.00
_cell.angle_gamma   90.00
#
_symmetry.space_group_name_H-M   'P 1'
#
loop_
_entity.id
_entity.type
_entity.pdbx_description
1 polymer ?
#
loop_
_entity_poly.entity_id
_entity_poly.type
_entity_poly.pdbx_seq_one_letter_code
_entity_poly.pdbx_strand_id
1 'polypeptide(L)'
;KLKILDIGGGAGETAKKLVILGHDVTIVVPSKILSERCVENTKGKAQVHKTQFEDYQPEKGQSFDVCLFSESFQYIPAKIALEKSKTLLNKNGTILIADCFRSEEKNNSHNRRPGGGHPLSEVRALIKELNLKIISEKEITKSVAPSLDIEQQFYNMMGFAFDRIRQGLLANHPIKTKIFHFFYNIFLN
;
A
#
# COMPACT_ATOMS: atom_id res chain seq x y z
N LYS A 1 22.77 11.95 5.14
CA LYS A 1 21.72 12.17 4.14
C LYS A 1 21.66 10.92 3.27
N LEU A 2 20.49 10.26 3.20
CA LEU A 2 20.26 9.07 2.38
C LEU A 2 19.48 9.44 1.12
N LYS A 3 19.71 8.68 0.05
CA LYS A 3 18.86 8.66 -1.16
C LYS A 3 17.82 7.55 -1.00
N ILE A 4 16.55 7.91 -0.92
CA ILE A 4 15.46 6.98 -0.62
C ILE A 4 14.48 6.95 -1.80
N LEU A 5 14.18 5.74 -2.27
CA LEU A 5 13.11 5.50 -3.23
C LEU A 5 11.88 5.01 -2.46
N ASP A 6 10.85 5.86 -2.37
CA ASP A 6 9.56 5.56 -1.73
C ASP A 6 8.60 4.96 -2.78
N ILE A 7 8.42 3.65 -2.71
CA ILE A 7 7.69 2.87 -3.72
C ILE A 7 6.24 2.71 -3.27
N GLY A 8 5.33 3.27 -4.07
CA GLY A 8 3.92 3.32 -3.71
C GLY A 8 3.64 4.33 -2.60
N GLY A 9 4.34 5.47 -2.59
CA GLY A 9 4.36 6.46 -1.50
C GLY A 9 3.02 7.11 -1.13
N GLY A 10 1.89 6.60 -1.63
CA GLY A 10 0.55 7.10 -1.31
C GLY A 10 0.40 8.59 -1.56
N ALA A 11 -0.07 9.34 -0.57
CA ALA A 11 -0.18 10.79 -0.63
C ALA A 11 1.13 11.53 -0.26
N GLY A 12 2.23 10.81 -0.01
CA GLY A 12 3.53 11.40 0.29
C GLY A 12 3.76 11.77 1.76
N GLU A 13 2.95 11.28 2.69
CA GLU A 13 3.11 11.62 4.13
C GLU A 13 4.41 11.05 4.71
N THR A 14 4.79 9.83 4.32
CA THR A 14 6.09 9.23 4.71
C THR A 14 7.23 10.01 4.07
N ALA A 15 7.15 10.28 2.78
CA ALA A 15 8.13 11.06 2.04
C ALA A 15 8.34 12.47 2.64
N LYS A 16 7.25 13.14 3.04
CA LYS A 16 7.30 14.43 3.73
C LYS A 16 8.15 14.39 5.00
N LYS A 17 7.95 13.36 5.83
CA LYS A 17 8.75 13.17 7.06
C LYS A 17 10.22 12.95 6.73
N LEU A 18 10.51 12.13 5.72
CA LEU A 18 11.88 11.85 5.28
C LEU A 18 12.59 13.09 4.72
N VAL A 19 11.88 13.91 3.94
CA VAL A 19 12.38 15.22 3.44
C VAL A 19 12.66 16.18 4.58
N ILE A 20 11.79 16.24 5.60
CA ILE A 20 12.02 17.09 6.80
C ILE A 20 13.26 16.63 7.56
N LEU A 21 13.52 15.33 7.62
CA LEU A 21 14.73 14.75 8.21
C LEU A 21 16.00 14.99 7.36
N GLY A 22 15.88 15.64 6.21
CA GLY A 22 17.01 16.02 5.35
C GLY A 22 17.43 14.95 4.34
N HIS A 23 16.63 13.90 4.15
CA HIS A 23 16.90 12.87 3.14
C HIS A 23 16.53 13.34 1.73
N ASP A 24 17.12 12.70 0.74
CA ASP A 24 16.84 12.88 -0.69
C ASP A 24 15.81 11.82 -1.11
N VAL A 25 14.60 12.24 -1.46
CA VAL A 25 13.48 11.32 -1.65
C VAL A 25 12.98 11.38 -3.08
N THR A 26 12.90 10.20 -3.69
CA THR A 26 12.22 9.97 -4.96
C THR A 26 10.99 9.12 -4.67
N ILE A 27 9.83 9.52 -5.19
CA ILE A 27 8.54 8.83 -4.97
C ILE A 27 8.07 8.23 -6.30
N VAL A 28 7.65 6.97 -6.27
CA VAL A 28 7.01 6.32 -7.42
C VAL A 28 5.57 5.99 -7.03
N VAL A 29 4.60 6.55 -7.75
CA VAL A 29 3.18 6.35 -7.49
C VAL A 29 2.37 6.43 -8.79
N PRO A 30 1.51 5.42 -9.13
CA PRO A 30 0.83 5.38 -10.42
C PRO A 30 -0.36 6.36 -10.53
N SER A 31 -0.99 6.71 -9.42
CA SER A 31 -2.16 7.57 -9.39
C SER A 31 -1.80 9.04 -9.66
N LYS A 32 -2.47 9.68 -10.62
CA LYS A 32 -2.33 11.12 -10.89
C LYS A 32 -2.65 11.95 -9.64
N ILE A 33 -3.77 11.67 -8.98
CA ILE A 33 -4.21 12.42 -7.79
C ILE A 33 -3.20 12.29 -6.66
N LEU A 34 -2.68 11.08 -6.42
CA LEU A 34 -1.69 10.86 -5.37
C LEU A 34 -0.34 11.51 -5.72
N SER A 35 0.07 11.50 -6.99
CA SER A 35 1.32 12.17 -7.41
C SER A 35 1.26 13.69 -7.19
N GLU A 36 0.13 14.32 -7.48
CA GLU A 36 -0.10 15.74 -7.21
C GLU A 36 -0.03 16.02 -5.70
N ARG A 37 -0.68 15.20 -4.87
CA ARG A 37 -0.58 15.30 -3.40
C ARG A 37 0.84 15.09 -2.87
N CYS A 38 1.62 14.19 -3.47
CA CYS A 38 3.03 14.01 -3.10
C CYS A 38 3.82 15.29 -3.32
N VAL A 39 3.63 15.98 -4.45
CA VAL A 39 4.29 17.27 -4.72
C VAL A 39 3.89 18.32 -3.69
N GLU A 40 2.59 18.45 -3.40
CA GLU A 40 2.06 19.39 -2.40
C GLU A 40 2.64 19.10 -1.00
N ASN A 41 2.52 17.87 -0.53
CA ASN A 41 2.94 17.47 0.81
C ASN A 41 4.44 17.61 1.03
N THR A 42 5.25 17.31 0.02
CA THR A 42 6.71 17.49 0.08
C THR A 42 7.17 18.90 -0.27
N LYS A 43 6.23 19.81 -0.63
CA LYS A 43 6.51 21.17 -1.11
C LYS A 43 7.51 21.19 -2.28
N GLY A 44 7.39 20.24 -3.19
CA GLY A 44 8.28 20.07 -4.34
C GLY A 44 9.71 19.64 -4.01
N LYS A 45 10.01 19.23 -2.78
CA LYS A 45 11.36 18.82 -2.36
C LYS A 45 11.69 17.37 -2.65
N ALA A 46 10.70 16.54 -3.00
CA ALA A 46 10.89 15.19 -3.50
C ALA A 46 10.68 15.13 -5.02
N GLN A 47 11.43 14.26 -5.69
CA GLN A 47 11.13 13.90 -7.07
C GLN A 47 9.92 12.97 -7.09
N VAL A 48 8.94 13.22 -7.96
CA VAL A 48 7.72 12.39 -8.04
C VAL A 48 7.56 11.85 -9.46
N HIS A 49 7.53 10.52 -9.57
CA HIS A 49 7.32 9.81 -10.81
C HIS A 49 5.94 9.16 -10.82
N LYS A 50 5.07 9.61 -11.75
CA LYS A 50 3.74 9.06 -11.96
C LYS A 50 3.83 7.83 -12.86
N THR A 51 4.18 6.69 -12.29
CA THR A 51 4.31 5.41 -13.00
C THR A 51 4.11 4.24 -12.03
N GLN A 52 3.86 3.05 -12.54
CA GLN A 52 3.97 1.82 -11.74
C GLN A 52 5.45 1.54 -11.45
N PHE A 53 5.72 0.86 -10.34
CA PHE A 53 7.10 0.55 -9.98
C PHE A 53 7.76 -0.36 -11.01
N GLU A 54 6.99 -1.27 -11.59
CA GLU A 54 7.42 -2.19 -12.63
C GLU A 54 7.97 -1.45 -13.86
N ASP A 55 7.40 -0.30 -14.19
CA ASP A 55 7.76 0.51 -15.36
C ASP A 55 8.73 1.65 -15.02
N TYR A 56 8.99 1.90 -13.73
CA TYR A 56 9.89 2.96 -13.31
C TYR A 56 11.30 2.76 -13.85
N GLN A 57 11.85 3.79 -14.46
CA GLN A 57 13.23 3.84 -14.91
C GLN A 57 13.96 4.97 -14.20
N PRO A 58 15.05 4.70 -13.47
CA PRO A 58 15.84 5.73 -12.83
C PRO A 58 16.57 6.58 -13.89
N GLU A 59 16.96 7.78 -13.53
CA GLU A 59 17.88 8.56 -14.35
C GLU A 59 19.22 7.84 -14.49
N LYS A 60 19.96 8.14 -15.55
CA LYS A 60 21.24 7.50 -15.81
C LYS A 60 22.22 7.72 -14.64
N GLY A 61 22.63 6.61 -14.02
CA GLY A 61 23.53 6.63 -12.86
C GLY A 61 22.85 6.91 -11.52
N GLN A 62 21.52 7.05 -11.48
CA GLN A 62 20.78 7.18 -10.24
C GLN A 62 20.70 5.83 -9.53
N SER A 63 20.98 5.84 -8.24
CA SER A 63 20.88 4.68 -7.35
C SER A 63 20.52 5.15 -5.95
N PHE A 64 20.01 4.23 -5.12
CA PHE A 64 19.40 4.52 -3.84
C PHE A 64 20.09 3.80 -2.69
N ASP A 65 20.10 4.42 -1.53
CA ASP A 65 20.56 3.80 -0.28
C ASP A 65 19.44 2.94 0.33
N VAL A 66 18.17 3.33 0.09
CA VAL A 66 17.00 2.61 0.59
C VAL A 66 15.93 2.55 -0.48
N CYS A 67 15.41 1.34 -0.76
CA CYS A 67 14.13 1.12 -1.42
C CYS A 67 13.08 0.84 -0.32
N LEU A 68 12.12 1.75 -0.17
CA LEU A 68 11.10 1.70 0.89
C LEU A 68 9.76 1.27 0.32
N PHE A 69 9.17 0.25 0.92
CA PHE A 69 7.78 -0.16 0.74
C PHE A 69 7.05 0.05 2.06
N SER A 70 6.15 1.02 2.11
CA SER A 70 5.30 1.29 3.26
C SER A 70 3.85 0.99 2.88
N GLU A 71 3.36 -0.18 3.24
CA GLU A 71 2.03 -0.71 2.89
C GLU A 71 1.76 -0.78 1.37
N SER A 72 2.80 -0.99 0.59
CA SER A 72 2.74 -1.01 -0.88
C SER A 72 3.29 -2.28 -1.53
N PHE A 73 4.10 -3.06 -0.80
CA PHE A 73 4.71 -4.27 -1.30
C PHE A 73 3.68 -5.33 -1.72
N GLN A 74 2.57 -5.40 -1.02
CA GLN A 74 1.48 -6.33 -1.27
C GLN A 74 0.80 -6.17 -2.65
N TYR A 75 0.93 -5.01 -3.29
CA TYR A 75 0.30 -4.71 -4.58
C TYR A 75 1.20 -5.00 -5.78
N ILE A 76 2.48 -5.28 -5.54
CA ILE A 76 3.49 -5.53 -6.58
C ILE A 76 3.90 -6.99 -6.50
N PRO A 77 4.04 -7.74 -7.61
CA PRO A 77 4.54 -9.11 -7.55
C PRO A 77 5.88 -9.18 -6.80
N ALA A 78 5.95 -9.97 -5.72
CA ALA A 78 7.07 -9.96 -4.78
C ALA A 78 8.43 -10.17 -5.47
N LYS A 79 8.50 -11.06 -6.45
CA LYS A 79 9.72 -11.32 -7.22
C LYS A 79 10.17 -10.06 -7.96
N ILE A 80 9.27 -9.40 -8.68
CA ILE A 80 9.57 -8.17 -9.43
C ILE A 80 10.01 -7.06 -8.46
N ALA A 81 9.30 -6.90 -7.33
CA ALA A 81 9.62 -5.89 -6.33
C ALA A 81 11.03 -6.06 -5.79
N LEU A 82 11.43 -7.28 -5.43
CA LEU A 82 12.76 -7.57 -4.88
C LEU A 82 13.86 -7.48 -5.93
N GLU A 83 13.67 -8.09 -7.11
CA GLU A 83 14.66 -8.07 -8.19
C GLU A 83 14.95 -6.63 -8.64
N LYS A 84 13.91 -5.87 -8.91
CA LYS A 84 14.06 -4.49 -9.37
C LYS A 84 14.68 -3.60 -8.29
N SER A 85 14.24 -3.71 -7.04
CA SER A 85 14.86 -2.98 -5.93
C SER A 85 16.36 -3.28 -5.82
N LYS A 86 16.76 -4.55 -5.97
CA LYS A 86 18.17 -4.94 -5.94
C LYS A 86 19.00 -4.24 -7.02
N THR A 87 18.44 -4.04 -8.24
CA THR A 87 19.15 -3.33 -9.33
C THR A 87 19.25 -1.83 -9.10
N LEU A 88 18.32 -1.25 -8.32
CA LEU A 88 18.26 0.18 -8.06
C LEU A 88 19.10 0.61 -6.85
N LEU A 89 19.52 -0.35 -6.02
CA LEU A 89 20.27 -0.06 -4.80
C LEU A 89 21.76 0.21 -5.07
N ASN A 90 22.33 1.08 -4.25
CA ASN A 90 23.76 1.21 -4.06
C ASN A 90 24.36 -0.11 -3.50
N LYS A 91 25.68 -0.28 -3.58
CA LYS A 91 26.40 -1.48 -3.14
C LYS A 91 26.04 -1.95 -1.71
N ASN A 92 25.76 -1.01 -0.80
CA ASN A 92 25.38 -1.27 0.59
C ASN A 92 23.94 -0.84 0.89
N GLY A 93 23.12 -0.70 -0.15
CA GLY A 93 21.73 -0.28 0.00
C GLY A 93 20.84 -1.35 0.62
N THR A 94 19.71 -0.93 1.13
CA THR A 94 18.78 -1.76 1.88
C THR A 94 17.37 -1.69 1.30
N ILE A 95 16.66 -2.81 1.25
CA ILE A 95 15.23 -2.86 1.01
C ILE A 95 14.55 -2.86 2.38
N LEU A 96 13.69 -1.88 2.62
CA LEU A 96 12.88 -1.77 3.84
C LEU A 96 11.41 -2.00 3.48
N ILE A 97 10.83 -3.05 4.03
CA ILE A 97 9.43 -3.41 3.80
C ILE A 97 8.69 -3.35 5.13
N ALA A 98 7.68 -2.48 5.20
CA ALA A 98 6.71 -2.41 6.29
C ALA A 98 5.34 -2.70 5.70
N ASP A 99 4.89 -3.94 5.78
CA ASP A 99 3.67 -4.40 5.12
C ASP A 99 3.03 -5.58 5.85
N CYS A 100 1.81 -5.93 5.48
CA CYS A 100 1.16 -7.13 5.95
C CYS A 100 1.59 -8.35 5.12
N PHE A 101 1.86 -9.45 5.83
CA PHE A 101 2.17 -10.74 5.23
C PHE A 101 1.16 -11.77 5.71
N ARG A 102 0.80 -12.71 4.84
CA ARG A 102 -0.04 -13.84 5.23
C ARG A 102 0.78 -14.85 6.01
N SER A 103 0.25 -15.23 7.18
CA SER A 103 0.79 -16.35 7.96
C SER A 103 0.50 -17.68 7.26
N GLU A 104 1.33 -18.67 7.55
CA GLU A 104 1.24 -20.03 6.98
C GLU A 104 0.25 -20.94 7.71
N GLU A 105 -0.53 -20.41 8.65
CA GLU A 105 -1.54 -21.22 9.32
C GLU A 105 -2.43 -21.88 8.26
N LYS A 106 -2.33 -23.21 8.22
CA LYS A 106 -3.11 -24.08 7.33
C LYS A 106 -4.60 -23.83 7.51
N ASN A 107 -5.14 -22.94 6.74
CA ASN A 107 -6.58 -22.85 6.61
C ASN A 107 -7.01 -23.86 5.53
N ASN A 108 -7.59 -24.97 5.97
CA ASN A 108 -8.27 -25.95 5.14
C ASN A 108 -9.54 -25.40 4.44
N SER A 109 -9.73 -24.10 4.42
CA SER A 109 -10.82 -23.47 3.69
C SER A 109 -10.34 -23.05 2.31
N HIS A 110 -10.96 -23.58 1.26
CA HIS A 110 -10.81 -23.19 -0.13
C HIS A 110 -11.22 -21.72 -0.40
N ASN A 111 -11.68 -21.01 0.62
CA ASN A 111 -11.99 -19.59 0.54
C ASN A 111 -10.72 -18.77 0.72
N ARG A 112 -10.27 -18.12 -0.34
CA ARG A 112 -9.35 -16.98 -0.26
C ARG A 112 -9.95 -16.00 0.76
N ARG A 113 -9.36 -15.91 1.96
CA ARG A 113 -9.74 -14.86 2.89
C ARG A 113 -9.44 -13.52 2.20
N PRO A 114 -10.37 -12.56 2.23
CA PRO A 114 -10.05 -11.20 1.88
C PRO A 114 -8.99 -10.73 2.90
N GLY A 115 -7.80 -10.52 2.44
CA GLY A 115 -6.66 -10.10 3.26
C GLY A 115 -5.45 -9.98 2.36
N GLY A 116 -4.85 -8.80 2.34
CA GLY A 116 -3.70 -8.48 1.52
C GLY A 116 -2.45 -9.23 1.97
N GLY A 117 -1.40 -9.00 1.22
CA GLY A 117 -0.07 -9.48 1.52
C GLY A 117 0.32 -10.78 0.83
N HIS A 118 1.62 -10.88 0.59
CA HIS A 118 2.23 -12.10 0.09
C HIS A 118 2.40 -13.13 1.23
N PRO A 119 2.41 -14.45 0.94
CA PRO A 119 2.80 -15.43 1.92
C PRO A 119 4.22 -15.16 2.42
N LEU A 120 4.42 -15.13 3.73
CA LEU A 120 5.73 -14.81 4.31
C LEU A 120 6.81 -15.82 3.90
N SER A 121 6.44 -17.10 3.79
CA SER A 121 7.33 -18.17 3.30
C SER A 121 7.81 -17.95 1.88
N GLU A 122 6.91 -17.51 1.00
CA GLU A 122 7.23 -17.21 -0.40
C GLU A 122 8.24 -16.05 -0.49
N VAL A 123 8.00 -14.98 0.27
CA VAL A 123 8.91 -13.83 0.30
C VAL A 123 10.28 -14.23 0.85
N ARG A 124 10.33 -15.04 1.92
CA ARG A 124 11.61 -15.56 2.46
C ARG A 124 12.35 -16.47 1.46
N ALA A 125 11.62 -17.28 0.70
CA ALA A 125 12.20 -18.10 -0.35
C ALA A 125 12.82 -17.26 -1.47
N LEU A 126 12.11 -16.21 -1.92
CA LEU A 126 12.62 -15.26 -2.91
C LEU A 126 13.83 -14.47 -2.41
N ILE A 127 13.84 -14.03 -1.17
CA ILE A 127 15.00 -13.37 -0.55
C ILE A 127 16.25 -14.27 -0.63
N LYS A 128 16.09 -15.57 -0.34
CA LYS A 128 17.17 -16.54 -0.44
C LYS A 128 17.59 -16.80 -1.89
N GLU A 129 16.63 -16.99 -2.80
CA GLU A 129 16.86 -17.18 -4.24
C GLU A 129 17.69 -16.02 -4.83
N LEU A 130 17.35 -14.80 -4.44
CA LEU A 130 17.99 -13.57 -4.92
C LEU A 130 19.32 -13.25 -4.20
N ASN A 131 19.79 -14.14 -3.31
CA ASN A 131 20.99 -13.90 -2.50
C ASN A 131 20.94 -12.58 -1.71
N LEU A 132 19.75 -12.21 -1.23
CA LEU A 132 19.56 -11.10 -0.30
C LEU A 132 19.69 -11.61 1.15
N LYS A 133 20.13 -10.71 2.05
CA LYS A 133 20.27 -11.04 3.47
C LYS A 133 19.25 -10.28 4.29
N ILE A 134 18.48 -10.97 5.11
CA ILE A 134 17.63 -10.33 6.12
C ILE A 134 18.55 -9.76 7.22
N ILE A 135 18.54 -8.44 7.37
CA ILE A 135 19.31 -7.71 8.38
C ILE A 135 18.52 -7.66 9.69
N SER A 136 17.21 -7.41 9.58
CA SER A 136 16.29 -7.31 10.71
C SER A 136 14.90 -7.73 10.29
N GLU A 137 14.19 -8.39 11.17
CA GLU A 137 12.78 -8.74 11.02
C GLU A 137 12.08 -8.50 12.34
N LYS A 138 10.96 -7.77 12.30
CA LYS A 138 10.17 -7.47 13.48
C LYS A 138 8.69 -7.64 13.19
N GLU A 139 8.03 -8.47 13.98
CA GLU A 139 6.58 -8.55 13.98
C GLU A 139 5.99 -7.37 14.75
N ILE A 140 5.11 -6.62 14.08
CA ILE A 140 4.46 -5.43 14.64
C ILE A 140 2.93 -5.56 14.71
N THR A 141 2.36 -6.73 14.44
CA THR A 141 0.91 -6.98 14.40
C THR A 141 0.20 -6.46 15.64
N LYS A 142 0.71 -6.78 16.83
CA LYS A 142 0.13 -6.31 18.10
C LYS A 142 0.15 -4.79 18.25
N SER A 143 1.14 -4.12 17.67
CA SER A 143 1.26 -2.64 17.72
C SER A 143 0.33 -1.96 16.72
N VAL A 144 -0.03 -2.63 15.64
CA VAL A 144 -0.91 -2.11 14.57
C VAL A 144 -2.37 -2.46 14.84
N ALA A 145 -2.66 -3.54 15.55
CA ALA A 145 -4.01 -4.01 15.83
C ALA A 145 -4.98 -2.91 16.33
N PRO A 146 -4.60 -2.01 17.25
CA PRO A 146 -5.50 -0.93 17.67
C PRO A 146 -5.95 0.00 16.53
N SER A 147 -5.12 0.19 15.50
CA SER A 147 -5.50 1.00 14.33
C SER A 147 -6.58 0.30 13.50
N LEU A 148 -6.52 -1.02 13.39
CA LEU A 148 -7.53 -1.82 12.70
C LEU A 148 -8.88 -1.79 13.44
N ASP A 149 -8.86 -1.77 14.78
CA ASP A 149 -10.06 -1.65 15.60
C ASP A 149 -10.75 -0.29 15.35
N ILE A 150 -9.99 0.79 15.25
CA ILE A 150 -10.51 2.14 14.93
C ILE A 150 -11.11 2.15 13.52
N GLU A 151 -10.43 1.57 12.55
CA GLU A 151 -10.91 1.47 11.17
C GLU A 151 -12.21 0.64 11.11
N GLN A 152 -12.26 -0.49 11.79
CA GLN A 152 -13.46 -1.33 11.88
C GLN A 152 -14.64 -0.57 12.51
N GLN A 153 -14.40 0.19 13.58
CA GLN A 153 -15.43 1.02 14.20
C GLN A 153 -15.95 2.09 13.23
N PHE A 154 -15.07 2.71 12.46
CA PHE A 154 -15.46 3.66 11.42
C PHE A 154 -16.36 3.02 10.36
N TYR A 155 -15.99 1.85 9.82
CA TYR A 155 -16.83 1.14 8.85
C TYR A 155 -18.17 0.71 9.43
N ASN A 156 -18.20 0.26 10.68
CA ASN A 156 -19.45 -0.09 11.39
C ASN A 156 -20.35 1.14 11.53
N MET A 157 -19.79 2.28 11.90
CA MET A 157 -20.53 3.55 12.00
C MET A 157 -21.09 3.99 10.64
N MET A 158 -20.29 3.91 9.59
CA MET A 158 -20.72 4.21 8.22
C MET A 158 -21.83 3.28 7.77
N GLY A 159 -21.71 1.97 8.00
CA GLY A 159 -22.74 0.98 7.70
C GLY A 159 -24.06 1.28 8.42
N PHE A 160 -24.00 1.62 9.71
CA PHE A 160 -25.14 2.06 10.47
C PHE A 160 -25.79 3.34 9.92
N ALA A 161 -24.98 4.33 9.56
CA ALA A 161 -25.48 5.58 8.98
C ALA A 161 -26.19 5.34 7.64
N PHE A 162 -25.60 4.52 6.76
CA PHE A 162 -26.24 4.14 5.49
C PHE A 162 -27.56 3.38 5.69
N ASP A 163 -27.61 2.46 6.66
CA ASP A 163 -28.85 1.71 6.96
C ASP A 163 -29.96 2.65 7.49
N ARG A 164 -29.60 3.61 8.34
CA ARG A 164 -30.55 4.65 8.82
C ARG A 164 -31.08 5.51 7.68
N ILE A 165 -30.22 5.94 6.75
CA ILE A 165 -30.64 6.70 5.56
C ILE A 165 -31.55 5.85 4.69
N ARG A 166 -31.22 4.59 4.45
CA ARG A 166 -32.01 3.64 3.69
C ARG A 166 -33.40 3.45 4.31
N GLN A 167 -33.48 3.24 5.62
CA GLN A 167 -34.74 3.11 6.35
C GLN A 167 -35.59 4.37 6.24
N GLY A 168 -34.98 5.56 6.38
CA GLY A 168 -35.67 6.83 6.22
C GLY A 168 -36.22 7.03 4.80
N LEU A 169 -35.47 6.66 3.78
CA LEU A 169 -35.92 6.72 2.38
C LEU A 169 -37.06 5.72 2.10
N LEU A 170 -36.99 4.51 2.65
CA LEU A 170 -38.06 3.52 2.53
C LEU A 170 -39.34 3.99 3.20
N ALA A 171 -39.25 4.62 4.38
CA ALA A 171 -40.39 5.15 5.10
C ALA A 171 -41.05 6.32 4.38
N ASN A 172 -40.27 7.27 3.87
CA ASN A 172 -40.78 8.51 3.30
C ASN A 172 -41.04 8.43 1.77
N HIS A 173 -40.33 7.52 1.06
CA HIS A 173 -40.41 7.38 -0.41
C HIS A 173 -40.38 5.89 -0.84
N PRO A 174 -41.32 5.05 -0.39
CA PRO A 174 -41.24 3.60 -0.57
C PRO A 174 -41.18 3.15 -2.04
N ILE A 175 -41.93 3.82 -2.93
CA ILE A 175 -41.99 3.49 -4.34
C ILE A 175 -40.67 3.84 -5.06
N LYS A 176 -40.15 5.06 -4.84
CA LYS A 176 -38.88 5.52 -5.46
C LYS A 176 -37.70 4.66 -4.99
N THR A 177 -37.68 4.27 -3.73
CA THR A 177 -36.60 3.44 -3.17
C THR A 177 -36.64 2.02 -3.72
N LYS A 178 -37.83 1.42 -3.94
CA LYS A 178 -37.98 0.12 -4.61
C LYS A 178 -37.51 0.16 -6.06
N ILE A 179 -37.84 1.22 -6.80
CA ILE A 179 -37.41 1.44 -8.17
C ILE A 179 -35.89 1.57 -8.24
N PHE A 180 -35.29 2.36 -7.34
CA PHE A 180 -33.83 2.50 -7.26
C PHE A 180 -33.13 1.16 -6.95
N HIS A 181 -33.65 0.37 -6.01
CA HIS A 181 -33.12 -0.97 -5.71
C HIS A 181 -33.25 -1.94 -6.87
N PHE A 182 -34.34 -1.87 -7.62
CA PHE A 182 -34.54 -2.69 -8.82
C PHE A 182 -33.47 -2.39 -9.88
N PHE A 183 -33.22 -1.13 -10.18
CA PHE A 183 -32.18 -0.73 -11.12
C PHE A 183 -30.77 -1.02 -10.59
N TYR A 184 -30.49 -0.79 -9.31
CA TYR A 184 -29.23 -1.11 -8.69
C TYR A 184 -28.87 -2.59 -8.86
N ASN A 185 -29.82 -3.49 -8.62
CA ASN A 185 -29.59 -4.94 -8.78
C ASN A 185 -29.42 -5.37 -10.23
N ILE A 186 -29.96 -4.63 -11.21
CA ILE A 186 -29.79 -4.94 -12.64
C ILE A 186 -28.41 -4.48 -13.16
N PHE A 187 -27.89 -3.38 -12.69
CA PHE A 187 -26.67 -2.76 -13.24
C PHE A 187 -25.40 -3.07 -12.46
N LEU A 188 -25.49 -3.61 -11.24
CA LEU A 188 -24.33 -3.84 -10.35
C LEU A 188 -24.19 -5.30 -9.87
N ASN A 189 -25.04 -6.20 -10.31
CA ASN A 189 -24.87 -7.66 -10.27
C ASN A 189 -24.71 -8.22 -11.69
#